data_b9e978f92943d65343e3910f22f0bdab
#
_entry.id   b9e978f92943d65343e3910f22f0bdab
#
_cell.length_a   1.000
_cell.length_b   1.000
_cell.length_c   1.000
_cell.angle_alpha   90.00
_cell.angle_beta   90.00
_cell.angle_gamma   90.00
#
_symmetry.space_group_name_H-M   'P 1'
#
loop_
_entity.id
_entity.type
_entity.pdbx_description
1 polymer ?
#
loop_
_entity_poly.entity_id
_entity_poly.type
_entity_poly.pdbx_seq_one_letter_code
_entity_poly.pdbx_strand_id
1 'polypeptide(L)'
;MSQKGRPEGEFRSAQREGTPVTAPTDILRIDAVALTEAAAATFAAAGCAPAEAWTVADGLVEANLFGHDSHGIGLLPRYVDNLRQGIARAGQSARIVADHGALVGFDGGNGFGQVVGEQAMAGAIERARASGVCVAGLANAHHLARIGRWAEQCADAGFASVHFVNVLSRPLVAPWGGTDARLATDPFCVGVPHAPHPLVLDYATSMVALGKVDVALAAGRRMADGLLMDAAGRPTTDPAVMFTDPAGALLPFGQHKGFALSVMCEVLGGALSGGHVQHEHPHPNPMRNNMLSIVFAPDKLVTREALARQVGELAAWLRGSPLAPGADAIHLPGEPERIAARERSRDGIPLPRRTVDALAACARSLGVAAFDGVAGPAKGQP
;
A
#
# COMPACT_ATOMS: atom_id res chain seq x y z
N MET A 1 -19.96 -54.06 -5.06
CA MET A 1 -19.35 -54.39 -3.78
C MET A 1 -18.57 -53.17 -3.32
N SER A 2 -19.02 -52.63 -2.22
CA SER A 2 -18.38 -51.68 -1.28
C SER A 2 -17.73 -50.42 -1.83
N GLN A 3 -18.52 -49.31 -1.88
CA GLN A 3 -18.04 -47.92 -1.82
C GLN A 3 -17.53 -47.68 -0.41
N LYS A 4 -16.28 -47.27 -0.25
CA LYS A 4 -15.77 -46.65 0.98
C LYS A 4 -15.75 -45.15 0.80
N GLY A 5 -16.51 -44.47 1.68
CA GLY A 5 -16.66 -43.01 1.74
C GLY A 5 -15.35 -42.29 1.98
N ARG A 6 -15.25 -41.10 1.41
CA ARG A 6 -14.26 -40.05 1.74
C ARG A 6 -14.71 -39.34 3.01
N PRO A 7 -13.83 -39.00 3.94
CA PRO A 7 -14.19 -38.15 5.05
C PRO A 7 -14.35 -36.71 4.58
N GLU A 8 -15.52 -36.14 4.87
CA GLU A 8 -15.78 -34.69 4.79
C GLU A 8 -14.89 -33.97 5.82
N GLY A 9 -13.95 -33.19 5.32
CA GLY A 9 -13.13 -32.32 6.14
C GLY A 9 -13.96 -31.13 6.62
N GLU A 10 -14.40 -31.19 7.87
CA GLU A 10 -15.01 -30.05 8.58
C GLU A 10 -14.06 -28.88 8.61
N PHE A 11 -14.44 -27.77 7.95
CA PHE A 11 -13.86 -26.45 8.18
C PHE A 11 -14.30 -25.98 9.59
N ARG A 12 -13.57 -26.38 10.62
CA ARG A 12 -13.69 -25.78 11.95
C ARG A 12 -12.88 -24.50 11.99
N SER A 13 -13.55 -23.35 11.95
CA SER A 13 -12.99 -22.07 12.37
C SER A 13 -12.68 -22.16 13.87
N ALA A 14 -11.41 -22.35 14.22
CA ALA A 14 -10.97 -22.30 15.60
C ALA A 14 -10.91 -20.83 16.05
N GLN A 15 -12.06 -20.27 16.46
CA GLN A 15 -12.06 -19.15 17.37
C GLN A 15 -11.67 -19.69 18.75
N ARG A 16 -10.39 -19.63 19.12
CA ARG A 16 -9.97 -19.71 20.50
C ARG A 16 -10.08 -18.30 21.08
N GLU A 17 -10.89 -18.19 22.12
CA GLU A 17 -10.90 -17.03 23.03
C GLU A 17 -9.48 -16.70 23.45
N GLY A 18 -8.89 -15.67 22.82
CA GLY A 18 -7.62 -15.12 23.22
C GLY A 18 -7.82 -14.35 24.51
N THR A 19 -7.03 -14.66 25.51
CA THR A 19 -6.83 -13.84 26.71
C THR A 19 -6.79 -12.37 26.33
N PRO A 20 -7.48 -11.44 27.02
CA PRO A 20 -7.47 -10.03 26.66
C PRO A 20 -6.02 -9.52 26.67
N VAL A 21 -5.52 -9.24 25.48
CA VAL A 21 -4.23 -8.59 25.29
C VAL A 21 -4.40 -7.18 25.82
N THR A 22 -3.64 -6.80 26.82
CA THR A 22 -3.48 -5.40 27.24
C THR A 22 -3.16 -4.61 25.97
N ALA A 23 -4.10 -3.72 25.56
CA ALA A 23 -3.88 -2.80 24.47
C ALA A 23 -2.55 -2.09 24.68
N PRO A 24 -1.77 -1.77 23.61
CA PRO A 24 -0.60 -0.95 23.76
C PRO A 24 -1.05 0.33 24.46
N THR A 25 -0.59 0.54 25.68
CA THR A 25 -1.13 1.46 26.67
C THR A 25 -0.98 2.93 26.31
N ASP A 26 -0.52 3.28 25.10
CA ASP A 26 -0.25 4.65 24.71
C ASP A 26 -0.45 4.89 23.20
N ILE A 27 -1.69 4.80 22.75
CA ILE A 27 -2.11 5.20 21.41
C ILE A 27 -2.60 6.64 21.48
N LEU A 28 -1.94 7.52 20.75
CA LEU A 28 -2.34 8.90 20.58
C LEU A 28 -3.25 9.04 19.35
N ARG A 29 -4.28 9.87 19.44
CA ARG A 29 -5.09 10.25 18.29
C ARG A 29 -4.71 11.65 17.85
N ILE A 30 -4.28 11.79 16.61
CA ILE A 30 -3.73 13.04 16.09
C ILE A 30 -4.58 13.51 14.92
N ASP A 31 -4.90 14.80 14.93
CA ASP A 31 -5.60 15.44 13.83
C ASP A 31 -4.81 15.33 12.52
N ALA A 32 -5.48 14.96 11.43
CA ALA A 32 -4.82 14.72 10.15
C ALA A 32 -4.16 15.96 9.56
N VAL A 33 -4.80 17.13 9.72
CA VAL A 33 -4.26 18.40 9.20
C VAL A 33 -3.00 18.78 9.97
N ALA A 34 -3.06 18.73 11.29
CA ALA A 34 -1.90 19.03 12.14
C ALA A 34 -0.72 18.08 11.85
N LEU A 35 -1.03 16.79 11.60
CA LEU A 35 -0.03 15.79 11.24
C LEU A 35 0.61 16.07 9.87
N THR A 36 -0.20 16.49 8.89
CA THR A 36 0.29 16.86 7.54
C THR A 36 1.18 18.12 7.62
N GLU A 37 0.76 19.13 8.34
CA GLU A 37 1.54 20.37 8.52
C GLU A 37 2.90 20.08 9.17
N ALA A 38 2.91 19.28 10.25
CA ALA A 38 4.15 18.92 10.94
C ALA A 38 5.10 18.09 10.04
N ALA A 39 4.54 17.17 9.27
CA ALA A 39 5.31 16.37 8.31
C ALA A 39 5.86 17.23 7.17
N ALA A 40 5.06 18.12 6.59
CA ALA A 40 5.48 19.05 5.54
C ALA A 40 6.59 19.98 6.01
N ALA A 41 6.49 20.53 7.21
CA ALA A 41 7.55 21.34 7.82
C ALA A 41 8.87 20.53 7.96
N THR A 42 8.76 19.26 8.33
CA THR A 42 9.92 18.37 8.47
C THR A 42 10.57 18.07 7.10
N PHE A 43 9.79 17.77 6.06
CA PHE A 43 10.32 17.56 4.71
C PHE A 43 10.92 18.85 4.11
N ALA A 44 10.31 20.03 4.37
CA ALA A 44 10.87 21.31 3.96
C ALA A 44 12.23 21.55 4.63
N ALA A 45 12.36 21.28 5.94
CA ALA A 45 13.64 21.35 6.65
C ALA A 45 14.68 20.29 6.15
N ALA A 46 14.22 19.19 5.57
CA ALA A 46 15.08 18.22 4.92
C ALA A 46 15.51 18.61 3.50
N GLY A 47 15.09 19.77 2.99
CA GLY A 47 15.50 20.32 1.69
C GLY A 47 14.48 20.16 0.55
N CYS A 48 13.26 19.72 0.83
CA CYS A 48 12.18 19.68 -0.17
C CYS A 48 11.59 21.07 -0.40
N ALA A 49 11.19 21.38 -1.64
CA ALA A 49 10.40 22.58 -1.92
C ALA A 49 9.04 22.49 -1.19
N PRO A 50 8.43 23.63 -0.78
CA PRO A 50 7.19 23.60 0.01
C PRO A 50 6.04 22.77 -0.59
N ALA A 51 5.82 22.86 -1.91
CA ALA A 51 4.78 22.10 -2.58
C ALA A 51 5.08 20.58 -2.58
N GLU A 52 6.33 20.19 -2.83
CA GLU A 52 6.78 18.80 -2.76
C GLU A 52 6.63 18.25 -1.33
N ALA A 53 7.11 19.00 -0.33
CA ALA A 53 7.00 18.64 1.08
C ALA A 53 5.55 18.38 1.49
N TRP A 54 4.62 19.22 1.03
CA TRP A 54 3.19 19.06 1.27
C TRP A 54 2.65 17.79 0.58
N THR A 55 2.93 17.59 -0.70
CA THR A 55 2.46 16.41 -1.47
C THR A 55 2.93 15.10 -0.83
N VAL A 56 4.17 15.05 -0.37
CA VAL A 56 4.72 13.85 0.29
C VAL A 56 4.06 13.63 1.66
N ALA A 57 3.92 14.70 2.45
CA ALA A 57 3.29 14.64 3.77
C ALA A 57 1.82 14.21 3.66
N ASP A 58 1.05 14.82 2.75
CA ASP A 58 -0.34 14.49 2.47
C ASP A 58 -0.50 13.01 2.08
N GLY A 59 0.32 12.50 1.17
CA GLY A 59 0.24 11.10 0.76
C GLY A 59 0.56 10.10 1.88
N LEU A 60 1.46 10.44 2.81
CA LEU A 60 1.73 9.60 3.97
C LEU A 60 0.57 9.65 4.99
N VAL A 61 0.02 10.81 5.24
CA VAL A 61 -1.12 10.99 6.17
C VAL A 61 -2.39 10.37 5.59
N GLU A 62 -2.63 10.51 4.29
CA GLU A 62 -3.72 9.84 3.59
C GLU A 62 -3.63 8.33 3.74
N ALA A 63 -2.45 7.72 3.58
CA ALA A 63 -2.28 6.29 3.80
C ALA A 63 -2.71 5.87 5.23
N ASN A 64 -2.41 6.67 6.24
CA ASN A 64 -2.92 6.44 7.59
C ASN A 64 -4.44 6.61 7.65
N LEU A 65 -5.02 7.66 7.06
CA LEU A 65 -6.47 7.85 7.06
C LEU A 65 -7.19 6.62 6.49
N PHE A 66 -6.69 6.07 5.40
CA PHE A 66 -7.26 4.89 4.73
C PHE A 66 -6.90 3.55 5.40
N GLY A 67 -6.25 3.56 6.58
CA GLY A 67 -5.96 2.33 7.33
C GLY A 67 -4.68 1.60 6.92
N HIS A 68 -3.91 2.17 5.98
CA HIS A 68 -2.65 1.60 5.49
C HIS A 68 -1.44 2.13 6.30
N ASP A 69 -1.42 1.88 7.60
CA ASP A 69 -0.43 2.44 8.54
C ASP A 69 1.02 2.07 8.20
N SER A 70 1.23 0.93 7.55
CA SER A 70 2.56 0.51 7.07
C SER A 70 3.13 1.38 5.94
N HIS A 71 2.29 2.17 5.28
CA HIS A 71 2.63 3.12 4.20
C HIS A 71 2.46 4.57 4.64
N GLY A 72 2.14 4.77 5.92
CA GLY A 72 1.78 6.06 6.50
C GLY A 72 2.97 6.83 7.06
N ILE A 73 2.63 7.81 7.89
CA ILE A 73 3.55 8.81 8.45
C ILE A 73 4.73 8.21 9.23
N GLY A 74 4.57 7.00 9.77
CA GLY A 74 5.67 6.28 10.42
C GLY A 74 6.91 6.08 9.53
N LEU A 75 6.76 6.23 8.22
CA LEU A 75 7.87 6.15 7.25
C LEU A 75 8.67 7.47 7.12
N LEU A 76 8.19 8.60 7.67
CA LEU A 76 8.86 9.90 7.55
C LEU A 76 10.34 9.86 7.95
N PRO A 77 10.76 9.26 9.08
CA PRO A 77 12.18 9.20 9.44
C PRO A 77 13.02 8.46 8.38
N ARG A 78 12.48 7.37 7.82
CA ARG A 78 13.15 6.62 6.75
C ARG A 78 13.23 7.43 5.45
N TYR A 79 12.21 8.21 5.12
CA TYR A 79 12.24 9.07 3.93
C TYR A 79 13.30 10.17 4.06
N VAL A 80 13.41 10.79 5.24
CA VAL A 80 14.47 11.77 5.53
C VAL A 80 15.86 11.14 5.45
N ASP A 81 16.01 9.93 5.96
CA ASP A 81 17.27 9.17 5.85
C ASP A 81 17.61 8.84 4.38
N ASN A 82 16.59 8.43 3.60
CA ASN A 82 16.78 8.15 2.17
C ASN A 82 17.18 9.40 1.38
N LEU A 83 16.69 10.58 1.73
CA LEU A 83 17.17 11.86 1.18
C LEU A 83 18.65 12.09 1.51
N ARG A 84 19.04 11.92 2.77
CA ARG A 84 20.44 12.09 3.21
C ARG A 84 21.40 11.12 2.52
N GLN A 85 20.94 9.91 2.21
CA GLN A 85 21.73 8.87 1.53
C GLN A 85 21.66 8.96 0.00
N GLY A 86 20.85 9.87 -0.57
CA GLY A 86 20.64 9.98 -2.02
C GLY A 86 19.83 8.83 -2.65
N ILE A 87 19.18 8.00 -1.81
CA ILE A 87 18.24 6.94 -2.26
C ILE A 87 16.97 7.60 -2.80
N ALA A 88 16.45 8.62 -2.08
CA ALA A 88 15.44 9.54 -2.57
C ALA A 88 16.09 10.86 -3.00
N ARG A 89 15.50 11.55 -3.97
CA ARG A 89 15.96 12.85 -4.45
C ARG A 89 14.80 13.83 -4.46
N ALA A 90 14.97 14.94 -3.75
CA ALA A 90 14.03 16.06 -3.82
C ALA A 90 14.08 16.77 -5.17
N GLY A 91 12.98 17.44 -5.54
CA GLY A 91 12.87 18.26 -6.75
C GLY A 91 12.84 17.47 -8.06
N GLN A 92 12.56 16.16 -8.03
CA GLN A 92 12.41 15.36 -9.23
C GLN A 92 10.97 15.41 -9.75
N SER A 93 10.85 15.27 -11.07
CA SER A 93 9.57 15.14 -11.79
C SER A 93 9.60 13.90 -12.67
N ALA A 94 8.42 13.34 -12.94
CA ALA A 94 8.29 12.24 -13.89
C ALA A 94 8.63 12.72 -15.31
N ARG A 95 9.77 12.29 -15.82
CA ARG A 95 10.25 12.66 -17.17
C ARG A 95 9.77 11.62 -18.18
N ILE A 96 9.19 12.08 -19.29
CA ILE A 96 8.86 11.19 -20.40
C ILE A 96 10.18 10.72 -21.04
N VAL A 97 10.37 9.42 -21.11
CA VAL A 97 11.54 8.76 -21.72
C VAL A 97 11.18 7.96 -22.98
N ALA A 98 9.90 7.63 -23.16
CA ALA A 98 9.36 7.03 -24.36
C ALA A 98 7.94 7.58 -24.60
N ASP A 99 7.60 7.94 -25.82
CA ASP A 99 6.26 8.41 -26.17
C ASP A 99 5.85 7.85 -27.54
N HIS A 100 4.85 6.98 -27.50
CA HIS A 100 4.27 6.33 -28.68
C HIS A 100 2.74 6.49 -28.65
N GLY A 101 2.25 7.67 -28.26
CA GLY A 101 0.83 8.00 -28.17
C GLY A 101 0.16 7.32 -26.97
N ALA A 102 -0.50 6.19 -27.20
CA ALA A 102 -1.15 5.42 -26.13
C ALA A 102 -0.16 4.62 -25.23
N LEU A 103 1.11 4.54 -25.62
CA LEU A 103 2.18 3.89 -24.83
C LEU A 103 3.17 4.97 -24.41
N VAL A 104 3.37 5.12 -23.09
CA VAL A 104 4.29 6.14 -22.53
C VAL A 104 5.15 5.56 -21.44
N GLY A 105 6.43 5.90 -21.46
CA GLY A 105 7.39 5.58 -20.40
C GLY A 105 7.80 6.85 -19.65
N PHE A 106 7.78 6.77 -18.33
CA PHE A 106 8.23 7.81 -17.40
C PHE A 106 9.44 7.31 -16.59
N ASP A 107 10.38 8.19 -16.34
CA ASP A 107 11.46 8.00 -15.37
C ASP A 107 11.25 8.96 -14.19
N GLY A 108 11.08 8.42 -13.00
CA GLY A 108 10.88 9.17 -11.77
C GLY A 108 12.14 9.74 -11.15
N GLY A 109 13.35 9.40 -11.67
CA GLY A 109 14.63 9.97 -11.22
C GLY A 109 14.95 9.76 -9.73
N ASN A 110 14.37 8.77 -9.08
CA ASN A 110 14.37 8.53 -7.64
C ASN A 110 13.63 9.63 -6.82
N GLY A 111 12.75 10.41 -7.46
CA GLY A 111 11.85 11.35 -6.80
C GLY A 111 10.83 10.65 -5.93
N PHE A 112 10.24 11.39 -4.99
CA PHE A 112 9.20 10.85 -4.14
C PHE A 112 8.03 10.29 -4.95
N GLY A 113 7.63 9.06 -4.63
CA GLY A 113 6.56 8.36 -5.35
C GLY A 113 5.24 9.13 -5.37
N GLN A 114 4.93 9.87 -4.30
CA GLN A 114 3.74 10.73 -4.21
C GLN A 114 3.73 11.82 -5.29
N VAL A 115 4.90 12.36 -5.64
CA VAL A 115 5.05 13.41 -6.64
C VAL A 115 5.10 12.84 -8.05
N VAL A 116 6.06 11.93 -8.30
CA VAL A 116 6.26 11.39 -9.66
C VAL A 116 5.13 10.44 -10.08
N GLY A 117 4.49 9.75 -9.13
CA GLY A 117 3.31 8.90 -9.37
C GLY A 117 2.10 9.72 -9.79
N GLU A 118 1.80 10.83 -9.08
CA GLU A 118 0.73 11.76 -9.43
C GLU A 118 0.92 12.32 -10.85
N GLN A 119 2.14 12.76 -11.17
CA GLN A 119 2.47 13.30 -12.49
C GLN A 119 2.37 12.26 -13.60
N ALA A 120 2.85 11.04 -13.37
CA ALA A 120 2.76 9.95 -14.33
C ALA A 120 1.30 9.56 -14.60
N MET A 121 0.47 9.47 -13.54
CA MET A 121 -0.96 9.19 -13.71
C MET A 121 -1.71 10.33 -14.39
N ALA A 122 -1.41 11.59 -14.10
CA ALA A 122 -1.97 12.73 -14.83
C ALA A 122 -1.64 12.66 -16.34
N GLY A 123 -0.39 12.35 -16.67
CA GLY A 123 0.04 12.15 -18.06
C GLY A 123 -0.63 10.95 -18.75
N ALA A 124 -0.86 9.86 -18.01
CA ALA A 124 -1.58 8.68 -18.53
C ALA A 124 -3.07 8.98 -18.77
N ILE A 125 -3.73 9.68 -17.85
CA ILE A 125 -5.13 10.12 -17.95
C ILE A 125 -5.33 11.02 -19.16
N GLU A 126 -4.45 11.98 -19.40
CA GLU A 126 -4.51 12.87 -20.55
C GLU A 126 -4.47 12.10 -21.87
N ARG A 127 -3.55 11.13 -21.99
CA ARG A 127 -3.45 10.27 -23.17
C ARG A 127 -4.65 9.36 -23.33
N ALA A 128 -5.14 8.76 -22.24
CA ALA A 128 -6.33 7.93 -22.26
C ALA A 128 -7.57 8.74 -22.66
N ARG A 129 -7.66 10.04 -22.32
CA ARG A 129 -8.72 10.94 -22.75
C ARG A 129 -8.70 11.14 -24.27
N ALA A 130 -7.51 11.24 -24.86
CA ALA A 130 -7.34 11.43 -26.31
C ALA A 130 -7.59 10.14 -27.10
N SER A 131 -7.10 8.99 -26.65
CA SER A 131 -7.07 7.73 -27.41
C SER A 131 -8.01 6.65 -26.90
N GLY A 132 -8.68 6.86 -25.75
CA GLY A 132 -9.52 5.86 -25.08
C GLY A 132 -8.74 4.92 -24.14
N VAL A 133 -7.43 4.82 -24.30
CA VAL A 133 -6.55 3.98 -23.47
C VAL A 133 -5.14 4.54 -23.40
N CYS A 134 -4.46 4.33 -22.27
CA CYS A 134 -3.02 4.54 -22.15
C CYS A 134 -2.39 3.40 -21.37
N VAL A 135 -1.26 2.88 -21.84
CA VAL A 135 -0.36 2.02 -21.05
C VAL A 135 0.84 2.88 -20.67
N ALA A 136 1.02 3.10 -19.38
CA ALA A 136 2.06 3.95 -18.83
C ALA A 136 3.01 3.14 -17.94
N GLY A 137 4.30 3.14 -18.27
CA GLY A 137 5.36 2.65 -17.40
C GLY A 137 5.97 3.79 -16.59
N LEU A 138 6.12 3.63 -15.27
CA LEU A 138 6.88 4.53 -14.41
C LEU A 138 8.04 3.75 -13.79
N ALA A 139 9.26 4.08 -14.17
CA ALA A 139 10.48 3.52 -13.60
C ALA A 139 11.09 4.47 -12.56
N ASN A 140 11.90 3.91 -11.66
CA ASN A 140 12.75 4.66 -10.75
C ASN A 140 12.01 5.69 -9.88
N ALA A 141 10.79 5.39 -9.42
CA ALA A 141 10.16 6.15 -8.38
C ALA A 141 10.71 5.72 -7.01
N HIS A 142 10.88 6.63 -6.06
CA HIS A 142 10.94 6.27 -4.65
C HIS A 142 9.59 5.66 -4.24
N HIS A 143 9.41 5.24 -3.00
CA HIS A 143 8.21 4.53 -2.53
C HIS A 143 6.89 5.21 -2.96
N LEU A 144 6.04 4.48 -3.69
CA LEU A 144 4.76 4.97 -4.22
C LEU A 144 3.64 5.03 -3.16
N ALA A 145 3.92 4.63 -1.91
CA ALA A 145 2.98 4.55 -0.80
C ALA A 145 1.77 3.63 -1.10
N ARG A 146 0.55 4.05 -0.77
CA ARG A 146 -0.69 3.33 -1.03
C ARG A 146 -1.02 3.38 -2.53
N ILE A 147 -1.10 2.23 -3.18
CA ILE A 147 -1.29 2.18 -4.63
C ILE A 147 -2.72 2.57 -5.03
N GLY A 148 -3.70 2.32 -4.16
CA GLY A 148 -5.09 2.75 -4.34
C GLY A 148 -5.25 4.24 -4.68
N ARG A 149 -4.35 5.13 -4.21
CA ARG A 149 -4.32 6.55 -4.57
C ARG A 149 -4.28 6.78 -6.08
N TRP A 150 -3.49 5.99 -6.79
CA TRP A 150 -3.35 6.12 -8.25
C TRP A 150 -4.58 5.61 -8.99
N ALA A 151 -5.21 4.57 -8.47
CA ALA A 151 -6.48 4.06 -8.98
C ALA A 151 -7.62 5.05 -8.73
N GLU A 152 -7.66 5.69 -7.57
CA GLU A 152 -8.63 6.75 -7.23
C GLU A 152 -8.43 7.97 -8.14
N GLN A 153 -7.19 8.44 -8.36
CA GLN A 153 -6.90 9.53 -9.29
C GLN A 153 -7.42 9.26 -10.71
N CYS A 154 -7.28 8.02 -11.20
CA CYS A 154 -7.83 7.61 -12.49
C CYS A 154 -9.37 7.58 -12.46
N ALA A 155 -9.96 7.00 -11.41
CA ALA A 155 -11.41 6.86 -11.28
C ALA A 155 -12.12 8.21 -11.13
N ASP A 156 -11.54 9.15 -10.39
CA ASP A 156 -12.06 10.52 -10.25
C ASP A 156 -12.05 11.29 -11.58
N ALA A 157 -11.08 10.96 -12.44
CA ALA A 157 -11.04 11.48 -13.81
C ALA A 157 -12.00 10.73 -14.78
N GLY A 158 -12.71 9.69 -14.31
CA GLY A 158 -13.68 8.89 -15.06
C GLY A 158 -13.08 7.70 -15.80
N PHE A 159 -11.86 7.28 -15.50
CA PHE A 159 -11.15 6.17 -16.13
C PHE A 159 -11.06 4.95 -15.22
N ALA A 160 -11.20 3.76 -15.77
CA ALA A 160 -10.80 2.54 -15.12
C ALA A 160 -9.29 2.35 -15.26
N SER A 161 -8.67 1.70 -14.26
CA SER A 161 -7.24 1.48 -14.27
C SER A 161 -6.84 0.15 -13.64
N VAL A 162 -5.70 -0.39 -14.10
CA VAL A 162 -5.04 -1.58 -13.55
C VAL A 162 -3.56 -1.23 -13.34
N HIS A 163 -3.04 -1.55 -12.17
CA HIS A 163 -1.66 -1.22 -11.80
C HIS A 163 -0.92 -2.47 -11.33
N PHE A 164 0.25 -2.73 -11.93
CA PHE A 164 1.21 -3.74 -11.52
C PHE A 164 2.42 -3.02 -10.93
N VAL A 165 2.73 -3.27 -9.68
CA VAL A 165 3.82 -2.57 -8.98
C VAL A 165 4.87 -3.55 -8.52
N ASN A 166 6.11 -3.28 -8.88
CA ASN A 166 7.27 -3.98 -8.35
C ASN A 166 7.88 -3.19 -7.20
N VAL A 167 8.32 -3.88 -6.18
CA VAL A 167 8.90 -3.27 -4.96
C VAL A 167 10.34 -3.71 -4.79
N LEU A 168 11.28 -2.82 -5.09
CA LEU A 168 12.69 -3.04 -4.83
C LEU A 168 13.01 -2.68 -3.37
N SER A 169 13.22 -3.72 -2.57
CA SER A 169 13.60 -3.65 -1.16
C SER A 169 14.41 -4.90 -0.79
N ARG A 170 14.73 -5.09 0.49
CA ARG A 170 15.20 -6.42 0.88
C ARG A 170 14.11 -7.45 0.56
N PRO A 171 14.45 -8.65 0.06
CA PRO A 171 13.46 -9.70 -0.18
C PRO A 171 12.70 -10.05 1.11
N LEU A 172 11.37 -10.25 0.98
CA LEU A 172 10.47 -10.51 2.10
C LEU A 172 9.60 -11.75 1.92
N VAL A 173 9.27 -12.10 0.66
CA VAL A 173 8.29 -13.12 0.31
C VAL A 173 8.99 -14.29 -0.36
N ALA A 174 8.71 -15.51 0.10
CA ALA A 174 9.21 -16.71 -0.54
C ALA A 174 8.43 -17.03 -1.82
N PRO A 175 9.09 -17.50 -2.89
CA PRO A 175 8.42 -18.11 -4.02
C PRO A 175 7.59 -19.32 -3.57
N TRP A 176 6.49 -19.59 -4.25
CA TRP A 176 5.74 -20.83 -4.00
C TRP A 176 6.61 -22.06 -4.30
N GLY A 177 6.83 -22.88 -3.29
CA GLY A 177 7.76 -24.05 -3.35
C GLY A 177 9.20 -23.72 -2.99
N GLY A 178 9.54 -22.45 -2.72
CA GLY A 178 10.85 -22.02 -2.20
C GLY A 178 10.87 -21.95 -0.67
N THR A 179 12.07 -21.81 -0.10
CA THR A 179 12.29 -21.79 1.36
C THR A 179 12.92 -20.49 1.85
N ASP A 180 13.30 -19.59 0.95
CA ASP A 180 13.88 -18.29 1.27
C ASP A 180 13.18 -17.15 0.52
N ALA A 181 13.29 -15.94 1.04
CA ALA A 181 12.69 -14.75 0.44
C ALA A 181 13.42 -14.37 -0.86
N ARG A 182 12.67 -14.19 -1.95
CA ARG A 182 13.18 -13.77 -3.27
C ARG A 182 12.39 -12.61 -3.87
N LEU A 183 11.19 -12.36 -3.38
CA LEU A 183 10.26 -11.34 -3.87
C LEU A 183 9.99 -10.33 -2.75
N ALA A 184 9.41 -9.21 -3.10
CA ALA A 184 8.85 -8.25 -2.16
C ALA A 184 7.33 -8.44 -2.02
N THR A 185 6.61 -7.38 -1.68
CA THR A 185 5.15 -7.44 -1.48
C THR A 185 4.36 -7.17 -2.75
N ASP A 186 5.00 -6.67 -3.79
CA ASP A 186 4.58 -6.47 -5.18
C ASP A 186 3.08 -6.28 -5.35
N PRO A 187 2.53 -5.10 -5.02
CA PRO A 187 1.10 -4.90 -4.97
C PRO A 187 0.46 -4.85 -6.37
N PHE A 188 -0.80 -5.29 -6.40
CA PHE A 188 -1.68 -5.20 -7.54
C PHE A 188 -2.89 -4.35 -7.18
N CYS A 189 -3.28 -3.43 -8.09
CA CYS A 189 -4.39 -2.54 -7.83
C CYS A 189 -5.29 -2.38 -9.07
N VAL A 190 -6.60 -2.26 -8.84
CA VAL A 190 -7.60 -1.98 -9.88
C VAL A 190 -8.56 -0.90 -9.37
N GLY A 191 -8.79 0.11 -10.20
CA GLY A 191 -9.80 1.13 -9.96
C GLY A 191 -10.89 1.13 -11.03
N VAL A 192 -12.14 1.23 -10.61
CA VAL A 192 -13.28 1.38 -11.51
C VAL A 192 -14.12 2.56 -11.04
N PRO A 193 -14.38 3.57 -11.91
CA PRO A 193 -15.23 4.70 -11.57
C PRO A 193 -16.65 4.22 -11.28
N HIS A 194 -17.17 4.61 -10.13
CA HIS A 194 -18.51 4.30 -9.66
C HIS A 194 -18.99 5.39 -8.71
N ALA A 195 -20.28 5.69 -8.69
CA ALA A 195 -20.89 6.65 -7.78
C ALA A 195 -21.54 5.94 -6.59
N PRO A 196 -21.49 6.48 -5.37
CA PRO A 196 -20.83 7.75 -4.99
C PRO A 196 -19.31 7.65 -4.83
N HIS A 197 -18.74 6.45 -4.86
CA HIS A 197 -17.31 6.20 -4.67
C HIS A 197 -16.81 5.13 -5.64
N PRO A 198 -15.57 5.21 -6.12
CA PRO A 198 -15.00 4.19 -6.99
C PRO A 198 -14.87 2.84 -6.27
N LEU A 199 -14.91 1.76 -7.03
CA LEU A 199 -14.44 0.46 -6.54
C LEU A 199 -12.91 0.44 -6.67
N VAL A 200 -12.22 0.20 -5.55
CA VAL A 200 -10.75 0.16 -5.51
C VAL A 200 -10.30 -1.12 -4.85
N LEU A 201 -9.64 -1.97 -5.62
CA LEU A 201 -8.93 -3.14 -5.15
C LEU A 201 -7.46 -2.76 -5.01
N ASP A 202 -6.90 -2.77 -3.80
CA ASP A 202 -5.48 -2.50 -3.52
C ASP A 202 -4.97 -3.49 -2.48
N TYR A 203 -4.07 -4.38 -2.90
CA TYR A 203 -3.50 -5.38 -1.99
C TYR A 203 -2.09 -5.81 -2.38
N ALA A 204 -1.30 -6.19 -1.37
CA ALA A 204 -0.03 -6.87 -1.55
C ALA A 204 -0.23 -8.32 -2.02
N THR A 205 0.72 -8.86 -2.79
CA THR A 205 0.71 -10.28 -3.19
C THR A 205 1.15 -11.24 -2.07
N SER A 206 1.58 -10.70 -0.92
CA SER A 206 1.86 -11.46 0.30
C SER A 206 0.60 -11.62 1.17
N MET A 207 0.58 -12.67 2.00
CA MET A 207 -0.49 -12.90 2.98
C MET A 207 -0.65 -11.77 3.99
N VAL A 208 0.44 -11.09 4.31
CA VAL A 208 0.49 -10.02 5.32
C VAL A 208 1.59 -9.02 4.99
N ALA A 209 1.40 -7.76 5.38
CA ALA A 209 2.44 -6.74 5.30
C ALA A 209 3.45 -6.91 6.45
N LEU A 210 4.75 -6.65 6.19
CA LEU A 210 5.81 -6.72 7.21
C LEU A 210 5.51 -5.83 8.43
N GLY A 211 4.89 -4.66 8.23
CA GLY A 211 4.51 -3.78 9.34
C GLY A 211 3.53 -4.41 10.34
N LYS A 212 2.63 -5.31 9.89
CA LYS A 212 1.76 -6.07 10.81
C LYS A 212 2.54 -7.10 11.61
N VAL A 213 3.58 -7.70 11.02
CA VAL A 213 4.49 -8.63 11.70
C VAL A 213 5.30 -7.90 12.77
N ASP A 214 5.81 -6.69 12.45
CA ASP A 214 6.53 -5.84 13.40
C ASP A 214 5.66 -5.43 14.60
N VAL A 215 4.40 -5.05 14.35
CA VAL A 215 3.43 -4.75 15.42
C VAL A 215 3.17 -5.97 16.30
N ALA A 216 3.04 -7.17 15.72
CA ALA A 216 2.86 -8.39 16.49
C ALA A 216 4.09 -8.72 17.35
N LEU A 217 5.28 -8.58 16.78
CA LEU A 217 6.55 -8.76 17.51
C LEU A 217 6.66 -7.79 18.68
N ALA A 218 6.43 -6.51 18.44
CA ALA A 218 6.49 -5.48 19.47
C ALA A 218 5.46 -5.69 20.60
N ALA A 219 4.33 -6.34 20.29
CA ALA A 219 3.30 -6.69 21.26
C ALA A 219 3.49 -8.06 21.90
N GLY A 220 4.58 -8.78 21.59
CA GLY A 220 4.82 -10.15 22.07
C GLY A 220 3.78 -11.17 21.64
N ARG A 221 3.08 -10.91 20.51
CA ARG A 221 2.01 -11.76 19.99
C ARG A 221 2.49 -12.68 18.87
N ARG A 222 1.91 -13.87 18.82
CA ARG A 222 2.07 -14.79 17.69
C ARG A 222 1.22 -14.30 16.49
N MET A 223 1.69 -14.63 15.30
CA MET A 223 0.92 -14.48 14.06
C MET A 223 -0.06 -15.65 13.88
N ALA A 224 -1.03 -15.49 12.98
CA ALA A 224 -1.87 -16.61 12.57
C ALA A 224 -1.06 -17.63 11.74
N ASP A 225 -1.57 -18.85 11.65
CA ASP A 225 -0.99 -19.89 10.80
C ASP A 225 -1.05 -19.48 9.31
N GLY A 226 -0.09 -19.98 8.53
CA GLY A 226 -0.06 -19.78 7.08
C GLY A 226 0.42 -18.39 6.61
N LEU A 227 1.00 -17.58 7.47
CA LEU A 227 1.53 -16.25 7.13
C LEU A 227 3.04 -16.22 6.95
N LEU A 228 3.77 -17.05 7.70
CA LEU A 228 5.22 -17.01 7.83
C LEU A 228 5.85 -18.39 7.67
N MET A 229 7.12 -18.41 7.24
CA MET A 229 8.02 -19.54 7.38
C MET A 229 9.33 -19.12 8.04
N ASP A 230 9.98 -20.03 8.73
CA ASP A 230 11.33 -19.81 9.29
C ASP A 230 12.43 -19.94 8.22
N ALA A 231 13.67 -19.68 8.58
CA ALA A 231 14.82 -19.77 7.67
C ALA A 231 15.11 -21.19 7.13
N ALA A 232 14.49 -22.22 7.72
CA ALA A 232 14.56 -23.59 7.23
C ALA A 232 13.37 -23.97 6.32
N GLY A 233 12.51 -22.99 5.99
CA GLY A 233 11.32 -23.19 5.16
C GLY A 233 10.14 -23.85 5.87
N ARG A 234 10.15 -23.95 7.19
CA ARG A 234 9.07 -24.57 7.97
C ARG A 234 8.02 -23.50 8.35
N PRO A 235 6.71 -23.81 8.24
CA PRO A 235 5.66 -22.91 8.69
C PRO A 235 5.85 -22.49 10.17
N THR A 236 5.65 -21.22 10.48
CA THR A 236 5.76 -20.70 11.84
C THR A 236 4.77 -19.57 12.09
N THR A 237 4.43 -19.35 13.37
CA THR A 237 3.65 -18.21 13.85
C THR A 237 4.50 -17.18 14.58
N ASP A 238 5.83 -17.40 14.68
CA ASP A 238 6.74 -16.52 15.39
C ASP A 238 7.13 -15.31 14.52
N PRO A 239 6.72 -14.07 14.87
CA PRO A 239 7.07 -12.90 14.09
C PRO A 239 8.57 -12.58 14.12
N ALA A 240 9.32 -13.05 15.14
CA ALA A 240 10.75 -12.78 15.28
C ALA A 240 11.57 -13.31 14.10
N VAL A 241 11.10 -14.38 13.42
CA VAL A 241 11.82 -15.00 12.28
C VAL A 241 12.10 -14.01 11.14
N MET A 242 11.28 -12.97 11.00
CA MET A 242 11.47 -11.95 9.95
C MET A 242 12.64 -10.99 10.24
N PHE A 243 13.18 -11.00 11.45
CA PHE A 243 14.19 -10.07 11.95
C PHE A 243 15.47 -10.78 12.45
N THR A 244 15.60 -12.09 12.19
CA THR A 244 16.80 -12.88 12.45
C THR A 244 17.76 -12.89 11.25
N ASP A 245 18.96 -13.43 11.43
CA ASP A 245 19.91 -13.74 10.36
C ASP A 245 20.35 -15.20 10.50
N PRO A 246 20.04 -16.09 9.54
CA PRO A 246 19.21 -15.84 8.36
C PRO A 246 17.74 -15.55 8.71
N ALA A 247 17.10 -14.68 7.90
CA ALA A 247 15.71 -14.33 8.11
C ALA A 247 14.76 -15.40 7.54
N GLY A 248 13.57 -15.50 8.14
CA GLY A 248 12.45 -16.21 7.56
C GLY A 248 11.79 -15.41 6.42
N ALA A 249 10.63 -15.86 5.96
CA ALA A 249 9.90 -15.24 4.86
C ALA A 249 8.39 -15.15 5.11
N LEU A 250 7.77 -14.15 4.50
CA LEU A 250 6.32 -14.08 4.33
C LEU A 250 5.87 -15.10 3.27
N LEU A 251 4.62 -15.53 3.34
CA LEU A 251 4.01 -16.38 2.33
C LEU A 251 3.17 -15.57 1.34
N PRO A 252 3.10 -15.98 0.05
CA PRO A 252 2.22 -15.34 -0.93
C PRO A 252 0.76 -15.67 -0.65
N PHE A 253 -0.17 -14.74 -0.89
CA PHE A 253 -1.59 -14.98 -0.70
C PHE A 253 -2.10 -16.06 -1.66
N GLY A 254 -3.04 -16.90 -1.22
CA GLY A 254 -3.59 -17.95 -2.07
C GLY A 254 -2.52 -18.85 -2.69
N GLN A 255 -1.38 -19.02 -2.05
CA GLN A 255 -0.29 -19.93 -2.44
C GLN A 255 0.29 -19.56 -3.81
N HIS A 256 0.23 -20.48 -4.80
CA HIS A 256 0.74 -20.27 -6.16
C HIS A 256 0.07 -19.10 -6.90
N LYS A 257 -1.14 -18.70 -6.52
CA LYS A 257 -1.87 -17.59 -7.19
C LYS A 257 -1.23 -16.24 -6.89
N GLY A 258 -0.98 -15.95 -5.61
CA GLY A 258 -0.29 -14.74 -5.19
C GLY A 258 1.16 -14.70 -5.68
N PHE A 259 1.86 -15.85 -5.63
CA PHE A 259 3.20 -15.97 -6.21
C PHE A 259 3.21 -15.64 -7.72
N ALA A 260 2.30 -16.22 -8.50
CA ALA A 260 2.23 -15.93 -9.93
C ALA A 260 1.93 -14.47 -10.23
N LEU A 261 1.04 -13.83 -9.44
CA LEU A 261 0.76 -12.41 -9.58
C LEU A 261 1.97 -11.53 -9.21
N SER A 262 2.70 -11.88 -8.13
CA SER A 262 3.95 -11.19 -7.76
C SER A 262 4.98 -11.23 -8.88
N VAL A 263 5.17 -12.41 -9.51
CA VAL A 263 6.05 -12.53 -10.70
C VAL A 263 5.59 -11.61 -11.84
N MET A 264 4.27 -11.49 -12.07
CA MET A 264 3.76 -10.57 -13.09
C MET A 264 3.95 -9.09 -12.71
N CYS A 265 3.87 -8.75 -11.42
CA CYS A 265 4.22 -7.41 -10.94
C CYS A 265 5.71 -7.10 -11.16
N GLU A 266 6.60 -8.06 -10.91
CA GLU A 266 8.04 -7.91 -11.21
C GLU A 266 8.29 -7.72 -12.71
N VAL A 267 7.66 -8.52 -13.57
CA VAL A 267 7.85 -8.45 -15.02
C VAL A 267 7.24 -7.20 -15.63
N LEU A 268 5.97 -6.92 -15.33
CA LEU A 268 5.22 -5.79 -15.92
C LEU A 268 5.57 -4.47 -15.24
N GLY A 269 5.52 -4.45 -13.91
CA GLY A 269 5.82 -3.27 -13.11
C GLY A 269 7.31 -2.92 -13.12
N GLY A 270 8.20 -3.90 -13.07
CA GLY A 270 9.65 -3.71 -13.07
C GLY A 270 10.26 -3.70 -14.46
N ALA A 271 10.46 -4.89 -15.05
CA ALA A 271 11.23 -5.05 -16.29
C ALA A 271 10.64 -4.29 -17.49
N LEU A 272 9.33 -4.42 -17.72
CA LEU A 272 8.66 -3.80 -18.86
C LEU A 272 8.56 -2.27 -18.72
N SER A 273 8.52 -1.73 -17.52
CA SER A 273 8.52 -0.29 -17.27
C SER A 273 9.90 0.36 -17.42
N GLY A 274 10.94 -0.42 -17.70
CA GLY A 274 12.33 0.07 -17.83
C GLY A 274 13.03 0.24 -16.48
N GLY A 275 12.49 -0.30 -15.40
CA GLY A 275 13.11 -0.36 -14.08
C GLY A 275 13.85 -1.69 -13.84
N HIS A 276 14.43 -1.81 -12.65
CA HIS A 276 15.05 -3.06 -12.21
C HIS A 276 14.02 -4.05 -11.68
N VAL A 277 14.35 -5.32 -11.69
CA VAL A 277 13.66 -6.38 -10.95
C VAL A 277 14.45 -6.75 -9.69
N GLN A 278 13.82 -7.47 -8.77
CA GLN A 278 14.34 -7.68 -7.41
C GLN A 278 15.79 -8.19 -7.34
N HIS A 279 16.22 -9.05 -8.25
CA HIS A 279 17.58 -9.65 -8.22
C HIS A 279 18.69 -8.73 -8.76
N GLU A 280 18.36 -7.67 -9.48
CA GLU A 280 19.35 -6.82 -10.17
C GLU A 280 19.69 -5.54 -9.41
N HIS A 281 19.06 -5.32 -8.25
CA HIS A 281 19.18 -4.03 -7.60
C HIS A 281 20.55 -3.85 -6.90
N PRO A 282 21.31 -2.80 -7.21
CA PRO A 282 22.67 -2.61 -6.68
C PRO A 282 22.71 -2.18 -5.21
N HIS A 283 21.57 -1.74 -4.63
CA HIS A 283 21.50 -1.30 -3.23
C HIS A 283 20.79 -2.33 -2.37
N PRO A 284 21.31 -2.71 -1.19
CA PRO A 284 20.76 -3.76 -0.35
C PRO A 284 19.35 -3.46 0.20
N ASN A 285 18.94 -2.19 0.27
CA ASN A 285 17.62 -1.78 0.76
C ASN A 285 17.15 -0.49 0.06
N PRO A 286 16.83 -0.54 -1.23
CA PRO A 286 16.66 0.65 -2.06
C PRO A 286 15.38 1.43 -1.82
N MET A 287 14.32 0.84 -1.29
CA MET A 287 12.98 1.44 -1.15
C MET A 287 12.52 2.15 -2.44
N ARG A 288 12.50 1.42 -3.54
CA ARG A 288 12.15 1.92 -4.87
C ARG A 288 10.98 1.13 -5.42
N ASN A 289 10.13 1.81 -6.19
CA ASN A 289 9.04 1.18 -6.92
C ASN A 289 9.16 1.48 -8.42
N ASN A 290 8.66 0.53 -9.20
CA ASN A 290 8.31 0.74 -10.59
C ASN A 290 6.86 0.30 -10.78
N MET A 291 6.16 0.87 -11.74
CA MET A 291 4.74 0.62 -11.93
C MET A 291 4.40 0.61 -13.42
N LEU A 292 3.67 -0.41 -13.87
CA LEU A 292 2.92 -0.39 -15.11
C LEU A 292 1.46 -0.10 -14.80
N SER A 293 0.90 0.89 -15.48
CA SER A 293 -0.52 1.26 -15.38
C SER A 293 -1.20 1.15 -16.72
N ILE A 294 -2.37 0.50 -16.77
CA ILE A 294 -3.28 0.51 -17.92
C ILE A 294 -4.47 1.36 -17.51
N VAL A 295 -4.65 2.51 -18.17
CA VAL A 295 -5.71 3.49 -17.90
C VAL A 295 -6.61 3.52 -19.13
N PHE A 296 -7.91 3.30 -18.97
CA PHE A 296 -8.82 3.25 -20.12
C PHE A 296 -10.20 3.85 -19.81
N ALA A 297 -10.83 4.36 -20.86
CA ALA A 297 -12.15 4.99 -20.82
C ALA A 297 -13.26 3.92 -20.88
N PRO A 298 -13.96 3.59 -19.79
CA PRO A 298 -14.99 2.56 -19.79
C PRO A 298 -16.19 2.95 -20.66
N ASP A 299 -16.46 4.24 -20.87
CA ASP A 299 -17.54 4.76 -21.69
C ASP A 299 -17.34 4.53 -23.22
N LYS A 300 -16.14 4.05 -23.62
CA LYS A 300 -15.89 3.55 -24.98
C LYS A 300 -16.34 2.10 -25.18
N LEU A 301 -16.61 1.37 -24.10
CA LEU A 301 -17.02 -0.03 -24.12
C LEU A 301 -18.51 -0.18 -23.76
N VAL A 302 -19.00 0.62 -22.81
CA VAL A 302 -20.37 0.56 -22.29
C VAL A 302 -20.77 1.94 -21.78
N THR A 303 -22.06 2.29 -21.83
CA THR A 303 -22.51 3.58 -21.28
C THR A 303 -22.31 3.63 -19.77
N ARG A 304 -22.07 4.83 -19.23
CA ARG A 304 -21.88 5.03 -17.79
C ARG A 304 -23.08 4.54 -16.96
N GLU A 305 -24.29 4.77 -17.47
CA GLU A 305 -25.54 4.36 -16.85
C GLU A 305 -25.67 2.83 -16.81
N ALA A 306 -25.30 2.16 -17.91
CA ALA A 306 -25.31 0.69 -17.96
C ALA A 306 -24.28 0.08 -17.02
N LEU A 307 -23.06 0.64 -16.97
CA LEU A 307 -22.02 0.21 -16.02
C LEU A 307 -22.49 0.42 -14.58
N ALA A 308 -22.98 1.62 -14.24
CA ALA A 308 -23.44 1.94 -12.89
C ALA A 308 -24.60 1.03 -12.44
N ARG A 309 -25.54 0.73 -13.31
CA ARG A 309 -26.64 -0.20 -13.04
C ARG A 309 -26.12 -1.61 -12.77
N GLN A 310 -25.26 -2.15 -13.64
CA GLN A 310 -24.71 -3.50 -13.50
C GLN A 310 -23.90 -3.67 -12.21
N VAL A 311 -23.06 -2.68 -11.88
CA VAL A 311 -22.27 -2.69 -10.64
C VAL A 311 -23.18 -2.56 -9.42
N GLY A 312 -24.23 -1.72 -9.48
CA GLY A 312 -25.20 -1.57 -8.41
C GLY A 312 -26.00 -2.85 -8.15
N GLU A 313 -26.47 -3.51 -9.22
CA GLU A 313 -27.17 -4.80 -9.15
C GLU A 313 -26.27 -5.89 -8.57
N LEU A 314 -25.01 -5.98 -8.99
CA LEU A 314 -24.01 -6.90 -8.44
C LEU A 314 -23.76 -6.63 -6.95
N ALA A 315 -23.58 -5.37 -6.59
CA ALA A 315 -23.36 -4.96 -5.19
C ALA A 315 -24.56 -5.37 -4.29
N ALA A 316 -25.78 -5.13 -4.76
CA ALA A 316 -26.99 -5.51 -4.05
C ALA A 316 -27.09 -7.04 -3.90
N TRP A 317 -26.80 -7.77 -4.96
CA TRP A 317 -26.83 -9.23 -4.95
C TRP A 317 -25.80 -9.82 -3.99
N LEU A 318 -24.56 -9.32 -3.98
CA LEU A 318 -23.51 -9.76 -3.07
C LEU A 318 -23.89 -9.50 -1.60
N ARG A 319 -24.42 -8.29 -1.29
CA ARG A 319 -24.86 -7.93 0.05
C ARG A 319 -26.13 -8.66 0.50
N GLY A 320 -26.87 -9.23 -0.42
CA GLY A 320 -28.03 -10.10 -0.14
C GLY A 320 -27.63 -11.46 0.42
N SER A 321 -26.34 -11.83 0.40
CA SER A 321 -25.88 -13.08 1.04
C SER A 321 -26.02 -13.00 2.56
N PRO A 322 -26.47 -14.07 3.24
CA PRO A 322 -26.43 -14.13 4.70
C PRO A 322 -25.01 -13.90 5.22
N LEU A 323 -24.89 -13.14 6.30
CA LEU A 323 -23.59 -12.90 6.93
C LEU A 323 -23.03 -14.17 7.57
N ALA A 324 -21.74 -14.37 7.44
CA ALA A 324 -21.04 -15.41 8.19
C ALA A 324 -21.05 -15.08 9.69
N PRO A 325 -21.00 -16.09 10.60
CA PRO A 325 -20.90 -15.83 12.03
C PRO A 325 -19.73 -14.91 12.38
N GLY A 326 -20.04 -13.81 13.08
CA GLY A 326 -19.04 -12.81 13.50
C GLY A 326 -18.68 -11.75 12.43
N ALA A 327 -19.34 -11.77 11.26
CA ALA A 327 -19.23 -10.70 10.29
C ALA A 327 -20.33 -9.64 10.50
N ASP A 328 -19.95 -8.36 10.44
CA ASP A 328 -20.88 -7.24 10.60
C ASP A 328 -21.47 -6.78 9.26
N ALA A 329 -20.72 -6.93 8.18
CA ALA A 329 -21.14 -6.54 6.84
C ALA A 329 -20.34 -7.28 5.74
N ILE A 330 -20.87 -7.24 4.51
CA ILE A 330 -20.13 -7.61 3.29
C ILE A 330 -19.66 -6.31 2.65
N HIS A 331 -18.35 -6.10 2.67
CA HIS A 331 -17.71 -4.92 2.11
C HIS A 331 -17.26 -5.15 0.67
N LEU A 332 -17.53 -4.18 -0.20
CA LEU A 332 -16.97 -4.12 -1.53
C LEU A 332 -15.55 -3.53 -1.52
N PRO A 333 -14.75 -3.77 -2.57
CA PRO A 333 -13.40 -3.22 -2.67
C PRO A 333 -13.38 -1.70 -2.48
N GLY A 334 -12.51 -1.21 -1.57
CA GLY A 334 -12.36 0.19 -1.18
C GLY A 334 -13.31 0.67 -0.08
N GLU A 335 -14.30 -0.13 0.36
CA GLU A 335 -15.18 0.27 1.47
C GLU A 335 -14.50 0.25 2.84
N PRO A 336 -13.70 -0.77 3.20
CA PRO A 336 -12.98 -0.77 4.47
C PRO A 336 -12.08 0.45 4.63
N GLU A 337 -11.39 0.84 3.56
CA GLU A 337 -10.52 2.02 3.52
C GLU A 337 -11.32 3.31 3.76
N ARG A 338 -12.47 3.46 3.10
CA ARG A 338 -13.35 4.63 3.28
C ARG A 338 -13.98 4.68 4.66
N ILE A 339 -14.29 3.54 5.26
CA ILE A 339 -14.77 3.48 6.65
C ILE A 339 -13.67 3.97 7.58
N ALA A 340 -12.45 3.44 7.44
CA ALA A 340 -11.30 3.87 8.21
C ALA A 340 -11.03 5.38 8.05
N ALA A 341 -11.10 5.90 6.81
CA ALA A 341 -10.88 7.32 6.53
C ALA A 341 -11.91 8.21 7.23
N ARG A 342 -13.20 7.84 7.20
CA ARG A 342 -14.25 8.59 7.92
C ARG A 342 -14.06 8.58 9.43
N GLU A 343 -13.74 7.42 10.00
CA GLU A 343 -13.50 7.29 11.43
C GLU A 343 -12.27 8.09 11.87
N ARG A 344 -11.15 7.94 11.15
CA ARG A 344 -9.89 8.60 11.49
C ARG A 344 -9.91 10.10 11.21
N SER A 345 -10.70 10.58 10.26
CA SER A 345 -10.92 12.01 10.05
C SER A 345 -11.73 12.64 11.19
N ARG A 346 -12.68 11.89 11.77
CA ARG A 346 -13.48 12.35 12.90
C ARG A 346 -12.72 12.26 14.23
N ASP A 347 -12.09 11.11 14.49
CA ASP A 347 -11.57 10.74 15.81
C ASP A 347 -10.06 10.96 15.95
N GLY A 348 -9.38 11.36 14.86
CA GLY A 348 -7.94 11.45 14.76
C GLY A 348 -7.29 10.11 14.37
N ILE A 349 -6.13 10.21 13.74
CA ILE A 349 -5.29 9.08 13.32
C ILE A 349 -4.66 8.43 14.55
N PRO A 350 -4.86 7.10 14.77
CA PRO A 350 -4.27 6.42 15.91
C PRO A 350 -2.79 6.09 15.64
N LEU A 351 -1.90 6.69 16.38
CA LEU A 351 -0.46 6.42 16.31
C LEU A 351 0.08 5.95 17.66
N PRO A 352 0.92 4.91 17.70
CA PRO A 352 1.66 4.56 18.91
C PRO A 352 2.56 5.73 19.36
N ARG A 353 2.64 6.01 20.65
CA ARG A 353 3.51 7.07 21.21
C ARG A 353 4.94 6.95 20.68
N ARG A 354 5.51 5.75 20.66
CA ARG A 354 6.85 5.51 20.10
C ARG A 354 7.01 6.04 18.65
N THR A 355 5.97 5.95 17.85
CA THR A 355 5.97 6.50 16.48
C THR A 355 6.02 8.01 16.51
N VAL A 356 5.19 8.66 17.33
CA VAL A 356 5.17 10.12 17.50
C VAL A 356 6.52 10.61 18.04
N ASP A 357 7.10 9.92 19.00
CA ASP A 357 8.42 10.24 19.54
C ASP A 357 9.53 10.16 18.48
N ALA A 358 9.47 9.15 17.59
CA ALA A 358 10.40 9.00 16.47
C ALA A 358 10.24 10.13 15.44
N LEU A 359 8.99 10.53 15.13
CA LEU A 359 8.70 11.67 14.26
C LEU A 359 9.27 12.97 14.84
N ALA A 360 9.01 13.23 16.13
CA ALA A 360 9.53 14.40 16.83
C ALA A 360 11.07 14.41 16.90
N ALA A 361 11.69 13.28 17.16
CA ALA A 361 13.14 13.15 17.15
C ALA A 361 13.74 13.44 15.77
N CYS A 362 13.11 12.91 14.70
CA CYS A 362 13.51 13.18 13.32
C CYS A 362 13.42 14.68 12.99
N ALA A 363 12.30 15.35 13.30
CA ALA A 363 12.11 16.77 13.07
C ALA A 363 13.15 17.61 13.84
N ARG A 364 13.36 17.33 15.11
CA ARG A 364 14.39 18.00 15.92
C ARG A 364 15.82 17.81 15.36
N SER A 365 16.12 16.67 14.77
CA SER A 365 17.42 16.43 14.10
C SER A 365 17.66 17.36 12.89
N LEU A 366 16.60 17.96 12.38
CA LEU A 366 16.60 18.94 11.28
C LEU A 366 16.43 20.39 11.79
N GLY A 367 16.41 20.59 13.10
CA GLY A 367 16.27 21.92 13.73
C GLY A 367 14.84 22.45 13.79
N VAL A 368 13.82 21.58 13.61
CA VAL A 368 12.42 21.99 13.69
C VAL A 368 11.67 21.24 14.80
N ALA A 369 10.77 21.93 15.50
CA ALA A 369 9.94 21.37 16.57
C ALA A 369 8.53 21.02 16.07
N ALA A 370 8.43 20.53 14.83
CA ALA A 370 7.16 20.41 14.11
C ALA A 370 6.14 19.47 14.76
N PHE A 371 6.60 18.48 15.52
CA PHE A 371 5.73 17.54 16.24
C PHE A 371 5.57 17.86 17.73
N ASP A 372 6.18 18.94 18.24
CA ASP A 372 6.02 19.34 19.63
C ASP A 372 4.60 19.92 19.82
N GLY A 373 3.79 19.28 20.67
CA GLY A 373 2.40 19.67 20.91
C GLY A 373 1.35 19.13 19.93
N VAL A 374 1.74 18.37 18.90
CA VAL A 374 0.80 17.71 17.95
C VAL A 374 -0.05 16.62 18.63
N ALA A 375 0.39 16.08 19.74
CA ALA A 375 -0.31 15.06 20.54
C ALA A 375 -1.32 15.68 21.53
N GLY A 376 -2.17 16.61 21.09
CA GLY A 376 -3.30 17.13 21.87
C GLY A 376 -4.62 16.47 21.47
N PRO A 377 -5.68 16.52 22.31
CA PRO A 377 -7.00 16.02 21.92
C PRO A 377 -7.46 16.74 20.65
N ALA A 378 -8.10 15.99 19.75
CA ALA A 378 -8.69 16.54 18.54
C ALA A 378 -9.54 17.77 18.91
N LYS A 379 -9.31 18.91 18.22
CA LYS A 379 -10.06 20.14 18.46
C LYS A 379 -11.54 19.85 18.23
N GLY A 380 -12.32 19.72 19.31
CA GLY A 380 -13.77 19.56 19.17
C GLY A 380 -14.47 18.57 20.10
N GLN A 381 -13.84 18.10 21.18
CA GLN A 381 -14.60 17.48 22.28
C GLN A 381 -14.63 18.42 23.47
N PRO A 382 -15.89 18.74 23.98
CA PRO A 382 -16.07 19.55 25.19
C PRO A 382 -15.57 18.80 26.44
#